data_2965d04b11dad86d3016c880e08c4804
#
_entry.id   2965d04b11dad86d3016c880e08c4804
#
_cell.length_a   1.000
_cell.length_b   1.000
_cell.length_c   1.000
_cell.angle_alpha   90.00
_cell.angle_beta   90.00
_cell.angle_gamma   90.00
#
_symmetry.space_group_name_H-M   'P 1'
#
loop_
_entity.id
_entity.type
_entity.pdbx_description
1 polymer ?
#
loop_
_entity_poly.entity_id
_entity_poly.type
_entity_poly.pdbx_seq_one_letter_code
_entity_poly.pdbx_strand_id
1 'polypeptide(L)'
;NGRCKGNVEKIREVSMLGAIIGDIVGSTREWHNIKTEDFEMVPTGSRFTDDTVMTLAVAEWLMTDSKHKPETLVACMQRLGRKYINAGYGSMFRKWLLSEHPQPYNSFGNGSAMRVSPIGLYANSLEEALELARISASVSHNHPEGIKGAQAIAGCVYLKSHAAWSTEHYKINQFVTETIGYNLDSQLEDIRNEYTFDVTCQGSVPIAIMAYLQRYNYPPEKALRLAISMGGDSDTIGCMTAAIAAAEKLNVIGSDFDDEVIKKCRALLPTDLLDINDRFEGFISKPLKQSYYLHGYLYAGEYPGDRKNEVAKRKIEHMVHFGIKHFVDLTVEGELKPYRHLLPKGVTYMRFPIP
;
A
#
# COMPACT_ATOMS: atom_id res chain seq x y z
N ASN A 1 11.87 -27.66 33.31
CA ASN A 1 12.10 -26.23 32.96
C ASN A 1 12.19 -26.06 31.45
N GLY A 2 11.03 -26.22 30.77
CA GLY A 2 10.87 -25.93 29.37
C GLY A 2 10.09 -24.60 29.26
N ARG A 3 10.78 -23.51 28.93
CA ARG A 3 10.14 -22.26 28.54
C ARG A 3 9.48 -22.48 27.17
N CYS A 4 8.17 -22.59 27.13
CA CYS A 4 7.42 -22.36 25.91
C CYS A 4 7.69 -20.92 25.46
N LYS A 5 8.54 -20.75 24.44
CA LYS A 5 8.57 -19.52 23.65
C LYS A 5 7.24 -19.48 22.90
N GLY A 6 6.30 -18.68 23.37
CA GLY A 6 5.08 -18.41 22.62
C GLY A 6 5.48 -17.76 21.30
N ASN A 7 5.23 -18.46 20.20
CA ASN A 7 5.14 -17.84 18.89
C ASN A 7 4.02 -16.79 18.98
N VAL A 8 4.40 -15.52 19.01
CA VAL A 8 3.49 -14.44 18.70
C VAL A 8 3.20 -14.63 17.21
N GLU A 9 2.03 -15.20 16.87
CA GLU A 9 1.54 -15.17 15.50
C GLU A 9 1.52 -13.70 15.06
N LYS A 10 2.41 -13.36 14.13
CA LYS A 10 2.44 -12.04 13.50
C LYS A 10 1.07 -11.79 12.89
N ILE A 11 0.39 -10.74 13.32
CA ILE A 11 -0.72 -10.15 12.57
C ILE A 11 -0.08 -9.74 11.24
N ARG A 12 -0.47 -10.40 10.14
CA ARG A 12 0.04 -10.09 8.81
C ARG A 12 -0.62 -8.81 8.35
N GLU A 13 0.20 -7.81 8.15
CA GLU A 13 -0.18 -6.48 7.72
C GLU A 13 -0.53 -6.52 6.24
N VAL A 14 -1.67 -5.96 5.86
CA VAL A 14 -1.96 -5.57 4.47
C VAL A 14 -0.96 -4.48 4.11
N SER A 15 -0.13 -4.67 3.09
CA SER A 15 1.11 -3.93 3.13
C SER A 15 1.23 -2.84 2.07
N MET A 16 0.99 -1.59 2.48
CA MET A 16 1.57 -0.42 1.81
C MET A 16 3.11 -0.46 1.82
N LEU A 17 3.70 -1.19 2.77
CA LEU A 17 5.14 -1.39 2.89
C LEU A 17 5.76 -1.99 1.62
N GLY A 18 4.98 -2.72 0.80
CA GLY A 18 5.44 -3.21 -0.49
C GLY A 18 5.99 -2.11 -1.40
N ALA A 19 5.27 -0.98 -1.53
CA ALA A 19 5.73 0.17 -2.31
C ALA A 19 7.07 0.71 -1.78
N ILE A 20 7.19 0.84 -0.45
CA ILE A 20 8.40 1.32 0.22
C ILE A 20 9.58 0.36 0.02
N ILE A 21 9.34 -0.95 0.10
CA ILE A 21 10.37 -1.96 -0.18
C ILE A 21 10.84 -1.85 -1.63
N GLY A 22 9.91 -1.72 -2.58
CA GLY A 22 10.23 -1.60 -4.00
C GLY A 22 11.10 -0.40 -4.31
N ASP A 23 10.76 0.77 -3.75
CA ASP A 23 11.55 2.00 -3.81
C ASP A 23 12.97 1.79 -3.26
N ILE A 24 13.09 1.34 -2.01
CA ILE A 24 14.40 1.15 -1.34
C ILE A 24 15.27 0.15 -2.10
N VAL A 25 14.70 -0.96 -2.57
CA VAL A 25 15.43 -1.98 -3.33
C VAL A 25 15.89 -1.44 -4.69
N GLY A 26 15.08 -0.63 -5.35
CA GLY A 26 15.41 0.01 -6.63
C GLY A 26 16.42 1.14 -6.53
N SER A 27 16.45 1.85 -5.42
CA SER A 27 17.17 3.13 -5.22
C SER A 27 18.67 3.13 -5.56
N THR A 28 19.36 2.00 -5.40
CA THR A 28 20.80 1.87 -5.75
C THR A 28 21.03 1.53 -7.22
N ARG A 29 19.96 1.22 -7.97
CA ARG A 29 20.03 0.72 -9.35
C ARG A 29 19.42 1.68 -10.35
N GLU A 30 18.80 2.76 -9.91
CA GLU A 30 18.26 3.82 -10.76
C GLU A 30 19.33 4.37 -11.73
N TRP A 31 20.51 4.69 -11.18
CA TRP A 31 21.63 5.23 -11.96
C TRP A 31 22.72 4.19 -12.29
N HIS A 32 22.58 2.98 -11.77
CA HIS A 32 23.48 1.84 -12.01
C HIS A 32 22.66 0.62 -12.39
N ASN A 33 21.97 0.73 -13.53
CA ASN A 33 21.05 -0.30 -14.00
C ASN A 33 21.70 -1.67 -14.10
N ILE A 34 20.95 -2.69 -13.72
CA ILE A 34 21.32 -4.10 -13.85
C ILE A 34 20.33 -4.80 -14.79
N LYS A 35 20.79 -5.88 -15.44
CA LYS A 35 19.98 -6.68 -16.37
C LYS A 35 19.84 -8.13 -15.91
N THR A 36 19.93 -8.37 -14.60
CA THR A 36 19.84 -9.69 -13.94
C THR A 36 18.89 -9.66 -12.76
N GLU A 37 18.22 -10.78 -12.49
CA GLU A 37 17.40 -10.99 -11.28
C GLU A 37 18.24 -11.47 -10.08
N ASP A 38 19.52 -11.82 -10.31
CA ASP A 38 20.44 -12.23 -9.24
C ASP A 38 21.18 -11.01 -8.67
N PHE A 39 20.68 -10.50 -7.54
CA PHE A 39 21.26 -9.36 -6.83
C PHE A 39 20.87 -9.35 -5.35
N GLU A 40 21.64 -8.69 -4.51
CA GLU A 40 21.30 -8.43 -3.11
C GLU A 40 20.14 -7.43 -3.03
N MET A 41 19.06 -7.76 -2.29
CA MET A 41 17.85 -6.92 -2.21
C MET A 41 18.13 -5.55 -1.61
N VAL A 42 18.81 -5.50 -0.47
CA VAL A 42 19.08 -4.26 0.27
C VAL A 42 20.60 -4.14 0.52
N PRO A 43 21.40 -3.77 -0.51
CA PRO A 43 22.83 -3.55 -0.34
C PRO A 43 23.13 -2.26 0.44
N THR A 44 24.38 -2.09 0.82
CA THR A 44 24.86 -0.81 1.38
C THR A 44 24.59 0.34 0.43
N GLY A 45 24.02 1.44 0.93
CA GLY A 45 23.64 2.60 0.13
C GLY A 45 22.18 2.63 -0.31
N SER A 46 21.41 1.55 -0.06
CA SER A 46 19.95 1.59 -0.23
C SER A 46 19.33 2.67 0.66
N ARG A 47 18.36 3.39 0.11
CA ARG A 47 17.66 4.48 0.79
C ARG A 47 16.23 4.58 0.27
N PHE A 48 15.36 5.22 1.02
CA PHE A 48 14.07 5.65 0.47
C PHE A 48 14.24 6.86 -0.45
N THR A 49 13.33 7.03 -1.39
CA THR A 49 13.30 8.16 -2.34
C THR A 49 11.99 8.93 -2.23
N ASP A 50 11.72 9.81 -3.20
CA ASP A 50 10.46 10.53 -3.29
C ASP A 50 9.25 9.61 -3.52
N ASP A 51 9.42 8.42 -4.06
CA ASP A 51 8.38 7.39 -4.14
C ASP A 51 7.78 7.09 -2.77
N THR A 52 8.61 6.76 -1.79
CA THR A 52 8.18 6.54 -0.41
C THR A 52 7.54 7.79 0.21
N VAL A 53 8.18 8.95 0.07
CA VAL A 53 7.69 10.19 0.70
C VAL A 53 6.32 10.59 0.15
N MET A 54 6.10 10.47 -1.17
CA MET A 54 4.82 10.82 -1.79
C MET A 54 3.74 9.77 -1.57
N THR A 55 4.10 8.48 -1.52
CA THR A 55 3.19 7.41 -1.10
C THR A 55 2.65 7.68 0.30
N LEU A 56 3.52 8.01 1.25
CA LEU A 56 3.12 8.33 2.63
C LEU A 56 2.32 9.64 2.72
N ALA A 57 2.58 10.64 1.86
CA ALA A 57 1.77 11.85 1.78
C ALA A 57 0.33 11.56 1.33
N VAL A 58 0.15 10.64 0.37
CA VAL A 58 -1.18 10.18 -0.06
C VAL A 58 -1.86 9.38 1.05
N ALA A 59 -1.16 8.50 1.73
CA ALA A 59 -1.69 7.75 2.88
C ALA A 59 -2.19 8.69 4.00
N GLU A 60 -1.42 9.72 4.33
CA GLU A 60 -1.81 10.72 5.33
C GLU A 60 -3.06 11.51 4.90
N TRP A 61 -3.14 11.92 3.63
CA TRP A 61 -4.32 12.57 3.08
C TRP A 61 -5.58 11.72 3.27
N LEU A 62 -5.54 10.43 2.92
CA LEU A 62 -6.66 9.50 3.07
C LEU A 62 -7.09 9.33 4.54
N MET A 63 -6.15 9.35 5.48
CA MET A 63 -6.45 9.24 6.92
C MET A 63 -7.04 10.53 7.50
N THR A 64 -6.65 11.69 6.99
CA THR A 64 -6.94 13.00 7.63
C THR A 64 -8.10 13.74 7.01
N ASP A 65 -8.46 13.45 5.76
CA ASP A 65 -9.54 14.15 5.05
C ASP A 65 -10.56 13.18 4.46
N SER A 66 -11.65 12.96 5.17
CA SER A 66 -12.76 12.09 4.71
C SER A 66 -13.50 12.63 3.47
N LYS A 67 -13.28 13.88 3.08
CA LYS A 67 -13.83 14.51 1.86
C LYS A 67 -12.88 14.45 0.69
N HIS A 68 -11.66 13.99 0.92
CA HIS A 68 -10.60 13.81 -0.07
C HIS A 68 -10.35 15.06 -0.94
N LYS A 69 -10.28 16.23 -0.32
CA LYS A 69 -10.07 17.49 -1.02
C LYS A 69 -8.66 17.57 -1.60
N PRO A 70 -8.51 18.07 -2.86
CA PRO A 70 -7.20 18.27 -3.46
C PRO A 70 -6.26 19.18 -2.65
N GLU A 71 -6.81 20.20 -1.99
CA GLU A 71 -6.03 21.15 -1.20
C GLU A 71 -5.37 20.48 0.01
N THR A 72 -6.06 19.55 0.66
CA THR A 72 -5.51 18.77 1.79
C THR A 72 -4.39 17.86 1.29
N LEU A 73 -4.56 17.21 0.13
CA LEU A 73 -3.50 16.41 -0.48
C LEU A 73 -2.26 17.25 -0.79
N VAL A 74 -2.45 18.42 -1.42
CA VAL A 74 -1.36 19.37 -1.71
C VAL A 74 -0.59 19.74 -0.43
N ALA A 75 -1.32 20.03 0.65
CA ALA A 75 -0.71 20.36 1.95
C ALA A 75 0.12 19.19 2.51
N CYS A 76 -0.40 17.94 2.46
CA CYS A 76 0.35 16.75 2.89
C CYS A 76 1.62 16.55 2.04
N MET A 77 1.50 16.63 0.72
CA MET A 77 2.63 16.46 -0.21
C MET A 77 3.69 17.55 -0.02
N GLN A 78 3.30 18.81 0.10
CA GLN A 78 4.25 19.91 0.34
C GLN A 78 4.92 19.82 1.71
N ARG A 79 4.19 19.44 2.74
CA ARG A 79 4.73 19.31 4.09
C ARG A 79 5.80 18.22 4.14
N LEU A 80 5.49 17.02 3.68
CA LEU A 80 6.46 15.91 3.67
C LEU A 80 7.57 16.14 2.63
N GLY A 81 7.22 16.58 1.42
CA GLY A 81 8.18 16.83 0.37
C GLY A 81 9.21 17.90 0.71
N ARG A 82 8.81 19.00 1.41
CA ARG A 82 9.73 20.03 1.88
C ARG A 82 10.62 19.52 3.02
N LYS A 83 10.08 18.67 3.91
CA LYS A 83 10.87 18.04 4.98
C LYS A 83 11.96 17.14 4.40
N TYR A 84 11.63 16.38 3.37
CA TYR A 84 12.53 15.44 2.70
C TYR A 84 12.92 15.91 1.29
N ILE A 85 13.26 17.20 1.16
CA ILE A 85 13.47 17.88 -0.14
C ILE A 85 14.60 17.27 -1.00
N ASN A 86 15.46 16.46 -0.41
CA ASN A 86 16.56 15.78 -1.09
C ASN A 86 16.27 14.31 -1.40
N ALA A 87 14.99 13.89 -1.38
CA ALA A 87 14.59 12.51 -1.60
C ALA A 87 14.65 12.04 -3.07
N GLY A 88 14.96 12.91 -4.04
CA GLY A 88 15.13 12.51 -5.44
C GLY A 88 14.19 13.19 -6.43
N TYR A 89 13.32 14.09 -5.99
CA TYR A 89 12.30 14.73 -6.84
C TYR A 89 12.81 15.26 -8.17
N GLY A 90 12.06 14.97 -9.23
CA GLY A 90 12.26 15.61 -10.53
C GLY A 90 12.16 17.15 -10.44
N SER A 91 12.90 17.86 -11.29
CA SER A 91 13.08 19.32 -11.20
C SER A 91 11.75 20.11 -11.23
N MET A 92 10.77 19.70 -12.03
CA MET A 92 9.45 20.37 -12.09
C MET A 92 8.65 20.12 -10.81
N PHE A 93 8.65 18.89 -10.29
CA PHE A 93 7.94 18.58 -9.05
C PHE A 93 8.60 19.25 -7.84
N ARG A 94 9.94 19.35 -7.80
CA ARG A 94 10.65 20.12 -6.78
C ARG A 94 10.24 21.61 -6.77
N LYS A 95 10.07 22.23 -7.95
CA LYS A 95 9.52 23.60 -8.06
C LYS A 95 8.10 23.68 -7.54
N TRP A 96 7.25 22.69 -7.88
CA TRP A 96 5.88 22.58 -7.40
C TRP A 96 5.82 22.47 -5.86
N LEU A 97 6.67 21.64 -5.25
CA LEU A 97 6.77 21.51 -3.79
C LEU A 97 7.10 22.83 -3.09
N LEU A 98 7.97 23.64 -3.69
CA LEU A 98 8.46 24.89 -3.09
C LEU A 98 7.54 26.09 -3.40
N SER A 99 6.60 25.96 -4.32
CA SER A 99 5.66 27.04 -4.67
C SER A 99 4.71 27.35 -3.52
N GLU A 100 4.39 28.64 -3.33
CA GLU A 100 3.32 29.07 -2.41
C GLU A 100 1.93 28.77 -2.97
N HIS A 101 1.80 28.78 -4.31
CA HIS A 101 0.57 28.51 -5.03
C HIS A 101 0.83 27.41 -6.09
N PRO A 102 1.03 26.15 -5.70
CA PRO A 102 1.36 25.10 -6.63
C PRO A 102 0.21 24.84 -7.58
N GLN A 103 0.51 24.82 -8.88
CA GLN A 103 -0.44 24.53 -9.93
C GLN A 103 -0.01 23.26 -10.68
N PRO A 104 -0.93 22.45 -11.19
CA PRO A 104 -0.58 21.34 -12.03
C PRO A 104 0.13 21.82 -13.30
N TYR A 105 1.10 21.04 -13.78
CA TYR A 105 2.02 21.48 -14.85
C TYR A 105 2.04 20.52 -16.06
N ASN A 106 0.93 19.85 -16.31
CA ASN A 106 0.71 18.96 -17.45
C ASN A 106 1.77 17.86 -17.62
N SER A 107 2.28 17.33 -16.50
CA SER A 107 3.22 16.23 -16.50
C SER A 107 2.54 14.90 -16.82
N PHE A 108 3.23 14.08 -17.59
CA PHE A 108 2.93 12.67 -17.83
C PHE A 108 3.97 11.73 -17.19
N GLY A 109 4.77 12.27 -16.28
CA GLY A 109 5.75 11.50 -15.50
C GLY A 109 5.10 10.49 -14.57
N ASN A 110 5.82 9.41 -14.27
CA ASN A 110 5.38 8.31 -13.42
C ASN A 110 5.24 8.68 -11.92
N GLY A 111 5.69 9.87 -11.52
CA GLY A 111 5.48 10.44 -10.19
C GLY A 111 4.02 10.55 -9.75
N SER A 112 3.05 10.50 -10.68
CA SER A 112 1.63 10.35 -10.35
C SER A 112 1.25 8.92 -10.00
N ALA A 113 1.88 7.92 -10.63
CA ALA A 113 1.57 6.51 -10.51
C ALA A 113 2.27 5.84 -9.31
N MET A 114 3.50 6.25 -8.99
CA MET A 114 4.29 5.67 -7.91
C MET A 114 3.65 5.81 -6.53
N ARG A 115 2.86 6.88 -6.31
CA ARG A 115 2.37 7.29 -5.00
C ARG A 115 0.96 6.81 -4.64
N VAL A 116 0.25 6.10 -5.55
CA VAL A 116 -1.18 5.83 -5.40
C VAL A 116 -1.54 4.47 -4.81
N SER A 117 -0.56 3.66 -4.40
CA SER A 117 -0.82 2.37 -3.76
C SER A 117 -1.74 2.48 -2.52
N PRO A 118 -1.65 3.51 -1.65
CA PRO A 118 -2.58 3.67 -0.54
C PRO A 118 -4.03 3.82 -0.99
N ILE A 119 -4.27 4.42 -2.16
CA ILE A 119 -5.62 4.59 -2.72
C ILE A 119 -6.25 3.25 -3.06
N GLY A 120 -5.50 2.36 -3.74
CA GLY A 120 -6.01 1.04 -4.07
C GLY A 120 -6.31 0.17 -2.84
N LEU A 121 -5.53 0.33 -1.76
CA LEU A 121 -5.75 -0.36 -0.49
C LEU A 121 -6.94 0.21 0.31
N TYR A 122 -7.17 1.52 0.20
CA TYR A 122 -8.20 2.25 0.93
C TYR A 122 -9.59 2.11 0.33
N ALA A 123 -9.69 2.19 -1.00
CA ALA A 123 -10.96 2.31 -1.74
C ALA A 123 -11.89 1.12 -1.48
N ASN A 124 -13.19 1.38 -1.48
CA ASN A 124 -14.24 0.36 -1.30
C ASN A 124 -14.81 -0.15 -2.64
N SER A 125 -14.50 0.53 -3.74
CA SER A 125 -14.84 0.11 -5.10
C SER A 125 -13.74 0.48 -6.09
N LEU A 126 -13.73 -0.16 -7.26
CA LEU A 126 -12.79 0.19 -8.34
C LEU A 126 -13.00 1.63 -8.79
N GLU A 127 -14.25 2.06 -8.92
CA GLU A 127 -14.63 3.42 -9.33
C GLU A 127 -14.07 4.47 -8.34
N GLU A 128 -14.18 4.19 -7.03
CA GLU A 128 -13.60 5.06 -5.99
C GLU A 128 -12.07 5.10 -6.11
N ALA A 129 -11.41 3.97 -6.34
CA ALA A 129 -9.96 3.91 -6.54
C ALA A 129 -9.53 4.76 -7.75
N LEU A 130 -10.24 4.65 -8.87
CA LEU A 130 -9.94 5.41 -10.08
C LEU A 130 -10.17 6.91 -9.90
N GLU A 131 -11.23 7.32 -9.20
CA GLU A 131 -11.52 8.73 -8.94
C GLU A 131 -10.50 9.35 -7.97
N LEU A 132 -10.16 8.68 -6.87
CA LEU A 132 -9.14 9.16 -5.93
C LEU A 132 -7.75 9.23 -6.60
N ALA A 133 -7.41 8.28 -7.46
CA ALA A 133 -6.17 8.30 -8.24
C ALA A 133 -6.15 9.48 -9.22
N ARG A 134 -7.28 9.78 -9.88
CA ARG A 134 -7.44 10.95 -10.74
C ARG A 134 -7.21 12.24 -9.95
N ILE A 135 -7.82 12.39 -8.77
CA ILE A 135 -7.61 13.54 -7.88
C ILE A 135 -6.14 13.65 -7.51
N SER A 136 -5.51 12.53 -7.08
CA SER A 136 -4.10 12.51 -6.70
C SER A 136 -3.17 12.93 -7.84
N ALA A 137 -3.41 12.47 -9.06
CA ALA A 137 -2.61 12.86 -10.22
C ALA A 137 -2.81 14.35 -10.55
N SER A 138 -4.08 14.80 -10.57
CA SER A 138 -4.47 16.12 -11.10
C SER A 138 -3.88 17.31 -10.35
N VAL A 139 -3.42 17.17 -9.11
CA VAL A 139 -2.80 18.29 -8.36
C VAL A 139 -1.42 18.68 -8.90
N SER A 140 -0.78 17.82 -9.69
CA SER A 140 0.55 18.06 -10.28
C SER A 140 0.66 17.51 -11.72
N HIS A 141 0.29 16.25 -11.95
CA HIS A 141 0.45 15.49 -13.19
C HIS A 141 -0.91 15.37 -13.93
N ASN A 142 -1.47 16.50 -14.35
CA ASN A 142 -2.81 16.55 -14.94
C ASN A 142 -2.86 16.24 -16.44
N HIS A 143 -1.76 15.78 -17.05
CA HIS A 143 -1.78 15.23 -18.40
C HIS A 143 -2.60 13.92 -18.44
N PRO A 144 -3.34 13.61 -19.51
CA PRO A 144 -4.12 12.38 -19.60
C PRO A 144 -3.30 11.11 -19.28
N GLU A 145 -2.07 10.98 -19.78
CA GLU A 145 -1.19 9.85 -19.46
C GLU A 145 -0.74 9.81 -17.99
N GLY A 146 -0.53 10.98 -17.36
CA GLY A 146 -0.23 11.03 -15.92
C GLY A 146 -1.40 10.54 -15.05
N ILE A 147 -2.63 10.93 -15.42
CA ILE A 147 -3.85 10.44 -14.76
C ILE A 147 -4.06 8.95 -15.02
N LYS A 148 -3.90 8.53 -16.28
CA LYS A 148 -4.03 7.14 -16.72
C LYS A 148 -3.08 6.20 -15.96
N GLY A 149 -1.80 6.58 -15.79
CA GLY A 149 -0.81 5.81 -15.05
C GLY A 149 -1.19 5.64 -13.58
N ALA A 150 -1.64 6.72 -12.93
CA ALA A 150 -2.11 6.68 -11.55
C ALA A 150 -3.33 5.77 -11.38
N GLN A 151 -4.32 5.88 -12.29
CA GLN A 151 -5.50 5.02 -12.28
C GLN A 151 -5.14 3.55 -12.53
N ALA A 152 -4.19 3.27 -13.40
CA ALA A 152 -3.72 1.90 -13.66
C ALA A 152 -3.16 1.25 -12.39
N ILE A 153 -2.22 1.91 -11.70
CA ILE A 153 -1.61 1.34 -10.49
C ILE A 153 -2.61 1.23 -9.33
N ALA A 154 -3.40 2.28 -9.06
CA ALA A 154 -4.42 2.22 -8.00
C ALA A 154 -5.46 1.12 -8.25
N GLY A 155 -5.91 0.97 -9.51
CA GLY A 155 -6.85 -0.08 -9.91
C GLY A 155 -6.25 -1.48 -9.78
N CYS A 156 -4.99 -1.69 -10.17
CA CYS A 156 -4.29 -2.97 -9.98
C CYS A 156 -4.16 -3.34 -8.50
N VAL A 157 -3.75 -2.39 -7.65
CA VAL A 157 -3.66 -2.59 -6.19
C VAL A 157 -5.04 -2.92 -5.60
N TYR A 158 -6.09 -2.20 -6.02
CA TYR A 158 -7.46 -2.49 -5.60
C TYR A 158 -7.90 -3.91 -6.00
N LEU A 159 -7.72 -4.28 -7.27
CA LEU A 159 -8.12 -5.60 -7.77
C LEU A 159 -7.33 -6.73 -7.08
N LYS A 160 -6.02 -6.55 -6.86
CA LYS A 160 -5.20 -7.52 -6.13
C LYS A 160 -5.71 -7.72 -4.70
N SER A 161 -6.05 -6.65 -3.99
CA SER A 161 -6.50 -6.71 -2.61
C SER A 161 -7.94 -7.18 -2.42
N HIS A 162 -8.80 -7.17 -3.46
CA HIS A 162 -10.24 -7.45 -3.36
C HIS A 162 -10.72 -8.64 -4.19
N ALA A 163 -9.96 -9.08 -5.20
CA ALA A 163 -10.33 -10.23 -5.99
C ALA A 163 -9.98 -11.55 -5.29
N ALA A 164 -10.67 -12.64 -5.68
CA ALA A 164 -10.25 -13.97 -5.27
C ALA A 164 -8.90 -14.32 -5.91
N TRP A 165 -7.99 -14.88 -5.15
CA TRP A 165 -6.62 -15.21 -5.55
C TRP A 165 -6.54 -15.98 -6.90
N SER A 166 -7.49 -16.84 -7.20
CA SER A 166 -7.52 -17.60 -8.45
C SER A 166 -7.85 -16.79 -9.70
N THR A 167 -8.37 -15.56 -9.56
CA THR A 167 -8.87 -14.74 -10.71
C THR A 167 -8.29 -13.35 -10.77
N GLU A 168 -7.50 -12.94 -9.78
CA GLU A 168 -7.01 -11.56 -9.67
C GLU A 168 -6.13 -11.14 -10.84
N HIS A 169 -5.19 -11.99 -11.26
CA HIS A 169 -4.29 -11.73 -12.38
C HIS A 169 -5.05 -11.54 -13.70
N TYR A 170 -6.10 -12.35 -13.94
CA TYR A 170 -6.95 -12.20 -15.11
C TYR A 170 -7.72 -10.87 -15.08
N LYS A 171 -8.31 -10.51 -13.93
CA LYS A 171 -9.03 -9.25 -13.75
C LYS A 171 -8.11 -8.04 -13.90
N ILE A 172 -6.89 -8.11 -13.40
CA ILE A 172 -5.89 -7.06 -13.57
C ILE A 172 -5.50 -6.93 -15.03
N ASN A 173 -5.21 -8.04 -15.73
CA ASN A 173 -4.88 -8.01 -17.14
C ASN A 173 -6.02 -7.38 -17.96
N GLN A 174 -7.24 -7.87 -17.79
CA GLN A 174 -8.42 -7.35 -18.47
C GLN A 174 -8.64 -5.86 -18.17
N PHE A 175 -8.57 -5.43 -16.93
CA PHE A 175 -8.71 -4.03 -16.53
C PHE A 175 -7.67 -3.14 -17.23
N VAL A 176 -6.41 -3.55 -17.23
CA VAL A 176 -5.32 -2.76 -17.80
C VAL A 176 -5.39 -2.68 -19.32
N THR A 177 -5.74 -3.79 -19.99
CA THR A 177 -5.82 -3.81 -21.46
C THR A 177 -7.11 -3.20 -22.00
N GLU A 178 -8.28 -3.52 -21.42
CA GLU A 178 -9.59 -3.11 -21.96
C GLU A 178 -10.06 -1.76 -21.40
N THR A 179 -9.79 -1.45 -20.12
CA THR A 179 -10.28 -0.21 -19.49
C THR A 179 -9.23 0.89 -19.53
N ILE A 180 -7.99 0.59 -19.16
CA ILE A 180 -6.89 1.56 -19.16
C ILE A 180 -6.31 1.73 -20.56
N GLY A 181 -6.19 0.63 -21.34
CA GLY A 181 -5.68 0.65 -22.70
C GLY A 181 -4.15 0.68 -22.77
N TYR A 182 -3.47 0.01 -21.85
CA TYR A 182 -2.05 -0.32 -21.98
C TYR A 182 -1.87 -1.69 -22.63
N ASN A 183 -0.85 -1.81 -23.50
CA ASN A 183 -0.46 -3.09 -24.07
C ASN A 183 0.46 -3.85 -23.09
N LEU A 184 0.14 -5.12 -22.84
CA LEU A 184 0.88 -6.02 -21.94
C LEU A 184 1.36 -7.30 -22.66
N ASP A 185 1.43 -7.32 -24.01
CA ASP A 185 1.70 -8.53 -24.79
C ASP A 185 3.17 -8.98 -24.76
N SER A 186 4.10 -8.10 -24.34
CA SER A 186 5.53 -8.41 -24.34
C SER A 186 5.92 -9.29 -23.15
N GLN A 187 6.86 -10.22 -23.39
CA GLN A 187 7.60 -10.86 -22.30
C GLN A 187 8.76 -9.94 -21.88
N LEU A 188 8.85 -9.63 -20.58
CA LEU A 188 9.89 -8.72 -20.08
C LEU A 188 11.29 -9.26 -20.31
N GLU A 189 11.47 -10.57 -20.27
CA GLU A 189 12.75 -11.23 -20.54
C GLU A 189 13.26 -10.96 -21.96
N ASP A 190 12.34 -10.88 -22.94
CA ASP A 190 12.67 -10.63 -24.35
C ASP A 190 13.09 -9.18 -24.59
N ILE A 191 12.45 -8.22 -23.93
CA ILE A 191 12.70 -6.79 -24.11
C ILE A 191 13.71 -6.21 -23.10
N ARG A 192 14.16 -6.99 -22.11
CA ARG A 192 15.01 -6.54 -21.01
C ARG A 192 16.26 -5.78 -21.47
N ASN A 193 16.95 -6.30 -22.46
CA ASN A 193 18.21 -5.72 -22.93
C ASN A 193 18.02 -4.42 -23.72
N GLU A 194 16.85 -4.22 -24.31
CA GLU A 194 16.50 -3.05 -25.12
C GLU A 194 15.83 -1.95 -24.29
N TYR A 195 15.20 -2.31 -23.16
CA TYR A 195 14.54 -1.34 -22.30
C TYR A 195 15.56 -0.40 -21.65
N THR A 196 15.29 0.90 -21.76
CA THR A 196 16.15 1.97 -21.26
C THR A 196 15.44 2.84 -20.24
N PHE A 197 16.12 3.86 -19.72
CA PHE A 197 15.58 4.78 -18.72
C PHE A 197 14.40 5.57 -19.28
N ASP A 198 13.22 5.40 -18.63
CA ASP A 198 11.98 6.10 -18.99
C ASP A 198 11.20 6.46 -17.71
N VAL A 199 10.98 7.76 -17.50
CA VAL A 199 10.26 8.33 -16.36
C VAL A 199 8.80 8.67 -16.68
N THR A 200 8.30 8.25 -17.85
CA THR A 200 6.92 8.50 -18.25
C THR A 200 5.98 7.41 -17.75
N CYS A 201 4.72 7.74 -17.52
CA CYS A 201 3.72 6.74 -17.16
C CYS A 201 3.60 5.63 -18.23
N GLN A 202 3.53 6.01 -19.50
CA GLN A 202 3.38 5.05 -20.60
C GLN A 202 4.60 4.16 -20.81
N GLY A 203 5.79 4.59 -20.39
CA GLY A 203 7.02 3.80 -20.52
C GLY A 203 7.32 2.90 -19.30
N SER A 204 6.92 3.30 -18.09
CA SER A 204 7.27 2.59 -16.85
C SER A 204 6.10 1.82 -16.21
N VAL A 205 4.86 2.34 -16.28
CA VAL A 205 3.69 1.69 -15.66
C VAL A 205 3.38 0.32 -16.26
N PRO A 206 3.36 0.12 -17.60
CA PRO A 206 3.17 -1.21 -18.17
C PRO A 206 4.25 -2.21 -17.74
N ILE A 207 5.52 -1.78 -17.65
CA ILE A 207 6.64 -2.62 -17.18
C ILE A 207 6.39 -3.11 -15.75
N ALA A 208 5.98 -2.22 -14.85
CA ALA A 208 5.68 -2.57 -13.46
C ALA A 208 4.53 -3.59 -13.35
N ILE A 209 3.45 -3.40 -14.13
CA ILE A 209 2.30 -4.30 -14.14
C ILE A 209 2.67 -5.66 -14.76
N MET A 210 3.40 -5.67 -15.87
CA MET A 210 3.86 -6.91 -16.50
C MET A 210 4.78 -7.72 -15.57
N ALA A 211 5.66 -7.05 -14.82
CA ALA A 211 6.54 -7.72 -13.86
C ALA A 211 5.74 -8.47 -12.78
N TYR A 212 4.65 -7.86 -12.27
CA TYR A 212 3.74 -8.56 -11.40
C TYR A 212 3.02 -9.70 -12.12
N LEU A 213 2.39 -9.47 -13.27
CA LEU A 213 1.58 -10.47 -13.97
C LEU A 213 2.41 -11.69 -14.42
N GLN A 214 3.66 -11.50 -14.81
CA GLN A 214 4.55 -12.60 -15.21
C GLN A 214 5.13 -13.38 -14.01
N ARG A 215 4.90 -12.92 -12.79
CA ARG A 215 5.32 -13.56 -11.52
C ARG A 215 4.21 -13.66 -10.47
N TYR A 216 2.92 -13.55 -10.87
CA TYR A 216 1.79 -13.48 -9.93
C TYR A 216 1.65 -14.71 -9.00
N ASN A 217 2.14 -15.89 -9.42
CA ASN A 217 2.13 -17.13 -8.64
C ASN A 217 3.35 -17.30 -7.72
N TYR A 218 4.24 -16.31 -7.68
CA TYR A 218 5.46 -16.36 -6.88
C TYR A 218 5.38 -15.34 -5.73
N PRO A 219 6.25 -15.47 -4.71
CA PRO A 219 6.38 -14.42 -3.68
C PRO A 219 6.67 -13.05 -4.31
N PRO A 220 6.23 -11.93 -3.68
CA PRO A 220 6.39 -10.56 -4.19
C PRO A 220 7.83 -10.21 -4.59
N GLU A 221 8.81 -10.79 -3.91
CA GLU A 221 10.23 -10.62 -4.23
C GLU A 221 10.56 -11.03 -5.68
N LYS A 222 9.93 -12.05 -6.24
CA LYS A 222 10.20 -12.49 -7.61
C LYS A 222 9.71 -11.48 -8.64
N ALA A 223 8.55 -10.88 -8.42
CA ALA A 223 8.05 -9.80 -9.27
C ALA A 223 8.96 -8.57 -9.17
N LEU A 224 9.39 -8.22 -7.95
CA LEU A 224 10.31 -7.10 -7.74
C LEU A 224 11.68 -7.33 -8.41
N ARG A 225 12.25 -8.54 -8.31
CA ARG A 225 13.50 -8.88 -8.98
C ARG A 225 13.40 -8.76 -10.50
N LEU A 226 12.31 -9.23 -11.09
CA LEU A 226 12.05 -9.07 -12.52
C LEU A 226 11.94 -7.58 -12.88
N ALA A 227 11.19 -6.79 -12.14
CA ALA A 227 11.04 -5.35 -12.34
C ALA A 227 12.38 -4.61 -12.31
N ILE A 228 13.18 -4.80 -11.27
CA ILE A 228 14.51 -4.18 -11.13
C ILE A 228 15.47 -4.62 -12.24
N SER A 229 15.38 -5.88 -12.67
CA SER A 229 16.25 -6.38 -13.75
C SER A 229 15.97 -5.77 -15.12
N MET A 230 14.85 -5.08 -15.29
CA MET A 230 14.59 -4.30 -16.49
C MET A 230 15.48 -3.07 -16.58
N GLY A 231 16.01 -2.60 -15.46
CA GLY A 231 16.73 -1.32 -15.39
C GLY A 231 15.76 -0.15 -15.56
N GLY A 232 16.26 0.97 -16.11
CA GLY A 232 15.45 2.18 -16.22
C GLY A 232 15.31 2.89 -14.88
N ASP A 233 14.15 3.46 -14.63
CA ASP A 233 13.72 4.13 -13.40
C ASP A 233 13.35 3.07 -12.35
N SER A 234 14.36 2.38 -11.82
CA SER A 234 14.21 1.11 -11.13
C SER A 234 13.59 1.22 -9.74
N ASP A 235 13.74 2.35 -9.03
CA ASP A 235 13.06 2.62 -7.76
C ASP A 235 11.56 2.79 -7.98
N THR A 236 11.16 3.62 -8.97
CA THR A 236 9.75 3.84 -9.30
C THR A 236 9.09 2.58 -9.89
N ILE A 237 9.74 1.86 -10.83
CA ILE A 237 9.19 0.60 -11.36
C ILE A 237 9.09 -0.44 -10.24
N GLY A 238 10.11 -0.53 -9.39
CA GLY A 238 10.11 -1.39 -8.20
C GLY A 238 9.01 -1.04 -7.20
N CYS A 239 8.84 0.24 -6.89
CA CYS A 239 7.78 0.77 -6.03
C CYS A 239 6.39 0.32 -6.52
N MET A 240 6.08 0.59 -7.79
CA MET A 240 4.78 0.22 -8.39
C MET A 240 4.56 -1.29 -8.44
N THR A 241 5.58 -2.07 -8.84
CA THR A 241 5.48 -3.55 -8.91
C THR A 241 5.25 -4.16 -7.54
N ALA A 242 6.06 -3.77 -6.55
CA ALA A 242 5.96 -4.31 -5.21
C ALA A 242 4.69 -3.86 -4.49
N ALA A 243 4.18 -2.66 -4.80
CA ALA A 243 2.88 -2.20 -4.33
C ALA A 243 1.73 -3.13 -4.78
N ILE A 244 1.73 -3.55 -6.05
CA ILE A 244 0.73 -4.49 -6.56
C ILE A 244 0.95 -5.88 -5.95
N ALA A 245 2.20 -6.38 -5.96
CA ALA A 245 2.51 -7.73 -5.54
C ALA A 245 2.21 -7.99 -4.05
N ALA A 246 2.40 -6.97 -3.19
CA ALA A 246 2.15 -7.06 -1.75
C ALA A 246 0.71 -6.70 -1.33
N ALA A 247 -0.17 -6.30 -2.25
CA ALA A 247 -1.53 -5.84 -1.96
C ALA A 247 -2.49 -6.98 -1.63
N GLU A 248 -2.23 -7.77 -0.59
CA GLU A 248 -3.13 -8.84 -0.13
C GLU A 248 -3.87 -8.46 1.15
N LYS A 249 -5.19 -8.64 1.17
CA LYS A 249 -6.04 -8.37 2.35
C LYS A 249 -6.11 -9.50 3.37
N LEU A 250 -5.67 -10.72 3.09
CA LEU A 250 -5.86 -11.88 4.00
C LEU A 250 -4.77 -12.95 3.84
N ASN A 251 -4.06 -13.21 4.94
CA ASN A 251 -3.41 -14.46 5.39
C ASN A 251 -3.14 -15.59 4.36
N VAL A 252 -2.58 -15.29 3.20
CA VAL A 252 -2.05 -16.33 2.32
C VAL A 252 -0.61 -16.61 2.74
N ILE A 253 -0.33 -17.86 3.14
CA ILE A 253 1.01 -18.30 3.53
C ILE A 253 1.95 -18.15 2.33
N GLY A 254 3.01 -17.32 2.46
CA GLY A 254 4.02 -17.12 1.41
C GLY A 254 3.85 -15.88 0.53
N SER A 255 2.92 -14.98 0.86
CA SER A 255 2.65 -13.74 0.11
C SER A 255 3.54 -12.54 0.53
N ASP A 256 4.35 -12.68 1.56
CA ASP A 256 5.16 -11.58 2.08
C ASP A 256 6.60 -11.60 1.54
N PHE A 257 7.24 -10.44 1.59
CA PHE A 257 8.69 -10.34 1.47
C PHE A 257 9.39 -11.06 2.62
N ASP A 258 10.64 -11.45 2.40
CA ASP A 258 11.49 -12.01 3.45
C ASP A 258 11.57 -11.08 4.67
N ASP A 259 11.46 -11.63 5.89
CA ASP A 259 11.48 -10.88 7.14
C ASP A 259 12.74 -10.01 7.31
N GLU A 260 13.89 -10.45 6.79
CA GLU A 260 15.14 -9.69 6.85
C GLU A 260 15.10 -8.48 5.89
N VAL A 261 14.49 -8.63 4.71
CA VAL A 261 14.27 -7.52 3.76
C VAL A 261 13.34 -6.48 4.40
N ILE A 262 12.23 -6.92 4.96
CA ILE A 262 11.27 -6.05 5.67
C ILE A 262 12.00 -5.28 6.78
N LYS A 263 12.73 -5.97 7.63
CA LYS A 263 13.45 -5.37 8.76
C LYS A 263 14.50 -4.35 8.31
N LYS A 264 15.27 -4.66 7.26
CA LYS A 264 16.26 -3.73 6.70
C LYS A 264 15.60 -2.49 6.12
N CYS A 265 14.54 -2.64 5.33
CA CYS A 265 13.83 -1.50 4.75
C CYS A 265 13.19 -0.61 5.83
N ARG A 266 12.52 -1.19 6.83
CA ARG A 266 11.96 -0.41 7.96
C ARG A 266 13.04 0.35 8.74
N ALA A 267 14.23 -0.22 8.91
CA ALA A 267 15.36 0.44 9.62
C ALA A 267 15.93 1.65 8.86
N LEU A 268 15.69 1.76 7.56
CA LEU A 268 16.12 2.90 6.73
C LEU A 268 15.13 4.08 6.79
N LEU A 269 13.93 3.88 7.36
CA LEU A 269 12.93 4.94 7.46
C LEU A 269 13.08 5.75 8.74
N PRO A 270 13.00 7.10 8.66
CA PRO A 270 12.81 7.95 9.82
C PRO A 270 11.53 7.61 10.59
N THR A 271 11.52 7.84 11.90
CA THR A 271 10.42 7.47 12.80
C THR A 271 9.08 8.06 12.37
N ASP A 272 9.03 9.29 11.86
CA ASP A 272 7.79 9.93 11.43
C ASP A 272 7.22 9.32 10.13
N LEU A 273 8.07 8.85 9.22
CA LEU A 273 7.63 8.12 8.03
C LEU A 273 7.12 6.72 8.40
N LEU A 274 7.79 6.05 9.34
CA LEU A 274 7.30 4.79 9.91
C LEU A 274 5.96 4.96 10.61
N ASP A 275 5.78 6.05 11.41
CA ASP A 275 4.51 6.32 12.09
C ASP A 275 3.36 6.49 11.09
N ILE A 276 3.56 7.19 9.99
CA ILE A 276 2.53 7.33 8.94
C ILE A 276 2.20 5.97 8.32
N ASN A 277 3.22 5.16 8.01
CA ASN A 277 3.00 3.81 7.49
C ASN A 277 2.17 2.96 8.46
N ASP A 278 2.61 2.86 9.71
CA ASP A 278 1.99 1.98 10.70
C ASP A 278 0.56 2.44 11.06
N ARG A 279 0.32 3.74 11.07
CA ARG A 279 -1.02 4.31 11.24
C ARG A 279 -1.93 4.02 10.05
N PHE A 280 -1.41 4.10 8.82
CA PHE A 280 -2.20 3.80 7.64
C PHE A 280 -2.56 2.30 7.57
N GLU A 281 -1.61 1.41 7.85
CA GLU A 281 -1.88 -0.03 7.96
C GLU A 281 -2.98 -0.32 8.99
N GLY A 282 -2.89 0.28 10.18
CA GLY A 282 -3.93 0.18 11.19
C GLY A 282 -5.28 0.79 10.75
N PHE A 283 -5.25 1.86 9.95
CA PHE A 283 -6.45 2.54 9.47
C PHE A 283 -7.23 1.74 8.42
N ILE A 284 -6.53 1.08 7.49
CA ILE A 284 -7.16 0.23 6.46
C ILE A 284 -7.51 -1.16 6.98
N SER A 285 -6.76 -1.65 7.98
CA SER A 285 -6.98 -2.94 8.63
C SER A 285 -8.03 -2.78 9.72
N LYS A 286 -9.33 -2.80 9.35
CA LYS A 286 -10.43 -2.62 10.30
C LYS A 286 -11.01 -3.96 10.73
N PRO A 287 -11.06 -4.26 12.05
CA PRO A 287 -11.67 -5.49 12.54
C PRO A 287 -13.19 -5.56 12.30
N LEU A 288 -13.85 -4.42 12.18
CA LEU A 288 -15.26 -4.29 11.80
C LEU A 288 -15.46 -3.00 11.01
N LYS A 289 -16.55 -2.92 10.21
CA LYS A 289 -16.85 -1.78 9.33
C LYS A 289 -16.84 -0.42 10.04
N GLN A 290 -17.35 -0.35 11.27
CA GLN A 290 -17.41 0.86 12.09
C GLN A 290 -16.29 0.95 13.14
N SER A 291 -15.22 0.14 12.98
CA SER A 291 -14.03 0.25 13.81
C SER A 291 -13.09 1.31 13.29
N TYR A 292 -12.31 1.90 14.19
CA TYR A 292 -11.25 2.83 13.86
C TYR A 292 -10.02 2.54 14.73
N TYR A 293 -8.86 2.66 14.10
CA TYR A 293 -7.56 2.50 14.74
C TYR A 293 -7.25 3.71 15.61
N LEU A 294 -6.76 3.47 16.82
CA LEU A 294 -6.36 4.53 17.75
C LEU A 294 -4.84 4.65 17.80
N HIS A 295 -4.15 3.60 18.24
CA HIS A 295 -2.69 3.57 18.34
C HIS A 295 -2.18 2.15 18.61
N GLY A 296 -1.06 1.78 18.02
CA GLY A 296 -0.43 0.46 18.21
C GLY A 296 -1.38 -0.68 17.82
N TYR A 297 -1.83 -1.46 18.78
CA TYR A 297 -2.79 -2.56 18.58
C TYR A 297 -4.17 -2.26 19.18
N LEU A 298 -4.49 -0.98 19.39
CA LEU A 298 -5.75 -0.54 19.99
C LEU A 298 -6.72 -0.05 18.91
N TYR A 299 -7.90 -0.68 18.87
CA TYR A 299 -9.03 -0.30 18.03
C TYR A 299 -10.22 0.09 18.90
N ALA A 300 -10.91 1.13 18.51
CA ALA A 300 -12.26 1.41 19.01
C ALA A 300 -13.27 1.16 17.89
N GLY A 301 -14.51 0.86 18.22
CA GLY A 301 -15.48 0.60 17.18
C GLY A 301 -16.85 0.18 17.71
N GLU A 302 -17.65 -0.37 16.80
CA GLU A 302 -19.00 -0.80 17.12
C GLU A 302 -19.01 -1.94 18.15
N TYR A 303 -20.06 -1.95 18.94
CA TYR A 303 -20.30 -3.00 19.90
C TYR A 303 -20.44 -4.37 19.20
N PRO A 304 -19.67 -5.40 19.62
CA PRO A 304 -19.70 -6.72 18.96
C PRO A 304 -20.99 -7.49 19.19
N GLY A 305 -21.73 -7.20 20.28
CA GLY A 305 -23.01 -7.83 20.58
C GLY A 305 -24.10 -7.46 19.56
N ASP A 306 -25.08 -8.32 19.44
CA ASP A 306 -26.25 -8.13 18.57
C ASP A 306 -27.50 -8.77 19.19
N ARG A 307 -28.69 -8.36 18.75
CA ARG A 307 -29.96 -8.99 19.16
C ARG A 307 -29.98 -10.48 18.79
N LYS A 308 -29.37 -10.84 17.66
CA LYS A 308 -29.21 -12.24 17.20
C LYS A 308 -27.80 -12.74 17.55
N ASN A 309 -27.71 -13.79 18.37
CA ASN A 309 -26.43 -14.38 18.77
C ASN A 309 -25.55 -14.79 17.57
N GLU A 310 -26.13 -15.25 16.47
CA GLU A 310 -25.42 -15.64 15.27
C GLU A 310 -24.70 -14.45 14.58
N VAL A 311 -25.31 -13.26 14.62
CA VAL A 311 -24.69 -12.03 14.10
C VAL A 311 -23.55 -11.59 15.00
N ALA A 312 -23.79 -11.56 16.33
CA ALA A 312 -22.75 -11.27 17.31
C ALA A 312 -21.57 -12.25 17.21
N LYS A 313 -21.87 -13.55 17.07
CA LYS A 313 -20.85 -14.59 16.92
C LYS A 313 -19.97 -14.36 15.68
N ARG A 314 -20.58 -14.07 14.52
CA ARG A 314 -19.83 -13.75 13.29
C ARG A 314 -18.94 -12.51 13.42
N LYS A 315 -19.44 -11.43 14.07
CA LYS A 315 -18.64 -10.25 14.35
C LYS A 315 -17.44 -10.58 15.23
N ILE A 316 -17.66 -11.33 16.31
CA ILE A 316 -16.59 -11.76 17.23
C ILE A 316 -15.57 -12.66 16.52
N GLU A 317 -16.03 -13.66 15.76
CA GLU A 317 -15.16 -14.53 14.97
C GLU A 317 -14.30 -13.74 13.99
N HIS A 318 -14.88 -12.74 13.33
CA HIS A 318 -14.14 -11.86 12.44
C HIS A 318 -13.08 -11.02 13.19
N MET A 319 -13.43 -10.42 14.33
CA MET A 319 -12.49 -9.66 15.16
C MET A 319 -11.35 -10.53 15.70
N VAL A 320 -11.66 -11.75 16.14
CA VAL A 320 -10.66 -12.70 16.65
C VAL A 320 -9.76 -13.20 15.52
N HIS A 321 -10.33 -13.47 14.35
CA HIS A 321 -9.57 -13.81 13.15
C HIS A 321 -8.65 -12.66 12.70
N PHE A 322 -9.11 -11.43 12.84
CA PHE A 322 -8.30 -10.23 12.63
C PHE A 322 -7.14 -10.09 13.64
N GLY A 323 -7.17 -10.83 14.75
CA GLY A 323 -6.11 -10.86 15.76
C GLY A 323 -6.47 -10.18 17.08
N ILE A 324 -7.71 -9.69 17.26
CA ILE A 324 -8.18 -9.10 18.52
C ILE A 324 -8.23 -10.19 19.61
N LYS A 325 -7.45 -10.04 20.66
CA LYS A 325 -7.35 -10.98 21.80
C LYS A 325 -7.94 -10.41 23.10
N HIS A 326 -8.13 -9.10 23.17
CA HIS A 326 -8.59 -8.40 24.35
C HIS A 326 -9.79 -7.53 24.00
N PHE A 327 -10.91 -7.76 24.67
CA PHE A 327 -12.14 -6.98 24.51
C PHE A 327 -12.36 -6.13 25.74
N VAL A 328 -12.51 -4.82 25.54
CA VAL A 328 -12.88 -3.85 26.59
C VAL A 328 -14.27 -3.32 26.27
N ASP A 329 -15.21 -3.62 27.15
CA ASP A 329 -16.61 -3.21 27.04
C ASP A 329 -16.84 -1.98 27.91
N LEU A 330 -17.25 -0.88 27.30
CA LEU A 330 -17.47 0.40 27.96
C LEU A 330 -18.95 0.64 28.30
N THR A 331 -19.85 -0.31 27.97
CA THR A 331 -21.29 -0.16 28.20
C THR A 331 -21.70 -0.40 29.65
N VAL A 332 -22.76 0.26 30.11
CA VAL A 332 -23.36 -0.02 31.41
C VAL A 332 -24.19 -1.31 31.37
N GLU A 333 -24.42 -1.92 32.54
CA GLU A 333 -25.19 -3.15 32.62
C GLU A 333 -26.64 -2.95 32.17
N GLY A 334 -27.11 -3.81 31.25
CA GLY A 334 -28.45 -3.73 30.68
C GLY A 334 -28.62 -2.78 29.51
N GLU A 335 -27.60 -1.98 29.15
CA GLU A 335 -27.65 -1.08 28.01
C GLU A 335 -27.72 -1.83 26.66
N LEU A 336 -26.87 -2.83 26.48
CA LEU A 336 -26.82 -3.66 25.29
C LEU A 336 -26.80 -5.15 25.65
N LYS A 337 -27.19 -6.01 24.70
CA LYS A 337 -27.18 -7.46 24.88
C LYS A 337 -25.75 -7.97 25.08
N PRO A 338 -25.44 -8.64 26.23
CA PRO A 338 -24.09 -9.11 26.52
C PRO A 338 -23.57 -10.12 25.46
N TYR A 339 -22.30 -10.03 25.11
CA TYR A 339 -21.63 -10.93 24.16
C TYR A 339 -20.48 -11.76 24.77
N ARG A 340 -20.15 -11.55 26.05
CA ARG A 340 -19.03 -12.25 26.73
C ARG A 340 -19.11 -13.76 26.60
N HIS A 341 -20.31 -14.34 26.64
CA HIS A 341 -20.55 -15.79 26.54
C HIS A 341 -20.25 -16.37 25.13
N LEU A 342 -20.08 -15.51 24.12
CA LEU A 342 -19.77 -15.89 22.73
C LEU A 342 -18.27 -15.84 22.43
N LEU A 343 -17.44 -15.34 23.36
CA LEU A 343 -16.00 -15.23 23.16
C LEU A 343 -15.32 -16.60 23.21
N PRO A 344 -14.41 -16.91 22.26
CA PRO A 344 -13.68 -18.17 22.24
C PRO A 344 -12.65 -18.27 23.39
N LYS A 345 -12.16 -19.48 23.65
CA LYS A 345 -11.08 -19.69 24.62
C LYS A 345 -9.82 -18.93 24.20
N GLY A 346 -9.13 -18.32 25.16
CA GLY A 346 -7.90 -17.56 24.94
C GLY A 346 -8.12 -16.08 24.64
N VAL A 347 -9.37 -15.62 24.57
CA VAL A 347 -9.72 -14.21 24.45
C VAL A 347 -10.09 -13.67 25.84
N THR A 348 -9.58 -12.49 26.19
CA THR A 348 -9.89 -11.82 27.45
C THR A 348 -11.02 -10.80 27.27
N TYR A 349 -11.79 -10.61 28.33
CA TYR A 349 -12.87 -9.64 28.38
C TYR A 349 -12.80 -8.85 29.70
N MET A 350 -12.84 -7.54 29.58
CA MET A 350 -12.92 -6.61 30.69
C MET A 350 -14.09 -5.66 30.47
N ARG A 351 -14.70 -5.19 31.53
CA ARG A 351 -15.77 -4.20 31.45
C ARG A 351 -15.44 -3.00 32.31
N PHE A 352 -15.49 -1.83 31.72
CA PHE A 352 -15.26 -0.52 32.34
C PHE A 352 -16.42 0.40 31.96
N PRO A 353 -17.60 0.32 32.63
CA PRO A 353 -18.75 1.12 32.23
C PRO A 353 -18.45 2.61 32.31
N ILE A 354 -18.81 3.33 31.25
CA ILE A 354 -18.80 4.79 31.22
C ILE A 354 -20.26 5.21 31.30
N PRO A 355 -20.68 5.87 32.42
CA PRO A 355 -22.06 6.31 32.63
C PRO A 355 -22.54 7.33 31.58
#